data_706a07fa819dbe3ae7c4d8c2f50e14ba
#
_entry.id   706a07fa819dbe3ae7c4d8c2f50e14ba
#
_cell.length_a   1.000
_cell.length_b   1.000
_cell.length_c   1.000
_cell.angle_alpha   90.00
_cell.angle_beta   90.00
_cell.angle_gamma   90.00
#
_symmetry.space_group_name_H-M   'P 1'
#
loop_
_entity.id
_entity.type
_entity.pdbx_description
1 polymer ?
#
loop_
_entity_poly.entity_id
_entity_poly.type
_entity_poly.pdbx_seq_one_letter_code
_entity_poly.pdbx_strand_id
1 'polypeptide(L)'
;MIQVSTMRIFISLALMLVSGLSLADGPDVRVQLQDYYFDAARRGDVAIIDTFIESGYTLDIQDSKGYTALILAAYNGQPEAVEHLLKAGANACVQDKRGNTALMGAIFKGELKIAHRLMATDCNPDQRNGAGQTAAMYAGLFKRVELLNDLSRKGADLNAEDTAGNSAARLVNGEIRMPVAR
;
A
#
# COMPACT_ATOMS: atom_id res chain seq x y z
N MET A 1 12.05 12.72 -25.36
CA MET A 1 11.24 13.81 -24.77
C MET A 1 9.84 13.98 -25.39
N ILE A 2 9.61 13.65 -26.66
CA ILE A 2 8.32 13.82 -27.35
C ILE A 2 7.26 12.78 -26.93
N GLN A 3 7.67 11.57 -26.57
CA GLN A 3 6.76 10.45 -26.24
C GLN A 3 6.00 10.60 -24.90
N VAL A 4 6.59 11.24 -23.91
CA VAL A 4 5.96 11.47 -22.60
C VAL A 4 4.88 12.57 -22.68
N SER A 5 5.11 13.58 -23.50
CA SER A 5 4.15 14.70 -23.66
C SER A 5 2.87 14.27 -24.38
N THR A 6 2.99 13.45 -25.42
CA THR A 6 1.82 12.91 -26.15
C THR A 6 1.01 11.94 -25.30
N MET A 7 1.68 11.11 -24.49
CA MET A 7 1.02 10.16 -23.59
C MET A 7 0.26 10.89 -22.45
N ARG A 8 0.81 11.98 -21.90
CA ARG A 8 0.10 12.83 -20.92
C ARG A 8 -1.20 13.40 -21.47
N ILE A 9 -1.20 13.86 -22.73
CA ILE A 9 -2.38 14.40 -23.42
C ILE A 9 -3.44 13.31 -23.59
N PHE A 10 -3.06 12.07 -23.95
CA PHE A 10 -4.00 10.97 -24.14
C PHE A 10 -4.63 10.51 -22.82
N ILE A 11 -3.89 10.47 -21.71
CA ILE A 11 -4.44 10.10 -20.40
C ILE A 11 -5.39 11.18 -19.89
N SER A 12 -5.03 12.45 -20.01
CA SER A 12 -5.92 13.58 -19.63
C SER A 12 -7.18 13.61 -20.49
N LEU A 13 -7.09 13.34 -21.79
CA LEU A 13 -8.23 13.29 -22.70
C LEU A 13 -9.14 12.08 -22.42
N ALA A 14 -8.56 10.91 -22.13
CA ALA A 14 -9.30 9.70 -21.80
C ALA A 14 -10.06 9.85 -20.47
N LEU A 15 -9.49 10.53 -19.47
CA LEU A 15 -10.15 10.81 -18.19
C LEU A 15 -11.30 11.80 -18.31
N MET A 16 -11.24 12.77 -19.24
CA MET A 16 -12.35 13.68 -19.51
C MET A 16 -13.52 13.04 -20.28
N LEU A 17 -13.27 12.00 -21.09
CA LEU A 17 -14.28 11.32 -21.88
C LEU A 17 -15.12 10.30 -21.08
N VAL A 18 -14.67 9.88 -19.88
CA VAL A 18 -15.34 8.85 -19.07
C VAL A 18 -16.58 9.37 -18.36
N SER A 19 -16.81 10.68 -18.33
CA SER A 19 -17.99 11.27 -17.68
C SER A 19 -19.29 11.26 -18.50
N GLY A 20 -19.33 10.72 -19.72
CA GLY A 20 -20.54 10.84 -20.53
C GLY A 20 -20.77 9.97 -21.77
N LEU A 21 -19.88 9.04 -22.15
CA LEU A 21 -20.08 8.25 -23.38
C LEU A 21 -20.10 6.73 -23.09
N SER A 22 -21.28 6.14 -23.29
CA SER A 22 -21.43 4.69 -23.47
C SER A 22 -20.85 4.31 -24.83
N LEU A 23 -19.63 3.77 -24.87
CA LEU A 23 -19.05 3.14 -26.04
C LEU A 23 -19.18 1.62 -25.88
N ALA A 24 -19.95 1.02 -26.75
CA ALA A 24 -20.17 -0.42 -26.84
C ALA A 24 -18.87 -1.16 -27.22
N ASP A 25 -18.64 -2.29 -26.55
CA ASP A 25 -17.78 -3.43 -26.96
C ASP A 25 -16.27 -3.22 -27.25
N GLY A 26 -15.60 -2.32 -26.50
CA GLY A 26 -14.14 -2.44 -26.30
C GLY A 26 -13.83 -2.93 -24.88
N PRO A 27 -12.61 -3.45 -24.58
CA PRO A 27 -12.24 -3.67 -23.20
C PRO A 27 -12.46 -2.36 -22.42
N ASP A 28 -13.15 -2.44 -21.28
CA ASP A 28 -13.57 -1.27 -20.52
C ASP A 28 -12.37 -0.33 -20.29
N VAL A 29 -12.40 0.83 -20.92
CA VAL A 29 -11.32 1.84 -20.84
C VAL A 29 -11.00 2.17 -19.39
N ARG A 30 -11.99 2.08 -18.49
CA ARG A 30 -11.80 2.27 -17.04
C ARG A 30 -10.88 1.20 -16.45
N VAL A 31 -11.08 -0.07 -16.84
CA VAL A 31 -10.23 -1.20 -16.39
C VAL A 31 -8.82 -1.01 -16.89
N GLN A 32 -8.64 -0.64 -18.15
CA GLN A 32 -7.32 -0.38 -18.73
C GLN A 32 -6.59 0.77 -18.03
N LEU A 33 -7.28 1.88 -17.74
CA LEU A 33 -6.71 3.00 -16.99
C LEU A 33 -6.34 2.60 -15.57
N GLN A 34 -7.18 1.81 -14.91
CA GLN A 34 -6.92 1.30 -13.58
C GLN A 34 -5.70 0.38 -13.56
N ASP A 35 -5.60 -0.55 -14.50
CA ASP A 35 -4.45 -1.45 -14.63
C ASP A 35 -3.16 -0.66 -14.90
N TYR A 36 -3.24 0.37 -15.74
CA TYR A 36 -2.11 1.24 -16.05
C TYR A 36 -1.64 2.04 -14.84
N TYR A 37 -2.57 2.56 -14.03
CA TYR A 37 -2.27 3.24 -12.77
C TYR A 37 -1.58 2.32 -11.77
N PHE A 38 -2.11 1.12 -11.57
CA PHE A 38 -1.49 0.13 -10.67
C PHE A 38 -0.12 -0.34 -11.16
N ASP A 39 0.04 -0.47 -12.45
CA ASP A 39 1.31 -0.87 -13.05
C ASP A 39 2.38 0.22 -12.89
N ALA A 40 1.99 1.48 -13.04
CA ALA A 40 2.86 2.62 -12.73
C ALA A 40 3.30 2.61 -11.26
N ALA A 41 2.38 2.32 -10.33
CA ALA A 41 2.70 2.21 -8.91
C ALA A 41 3.67 1.05 -8.61
N ARG A 42 3.49 -0.12 -9.23
CA ARG A 42 4.41 -1.28 -9.08
C ARG A 42 5.82 -0.97 -9.58
N ARG A 43 5.95 -0.22 -10.67
CA ARG A 43 7.24 0.13 -11.28
C ARG A 43 7.87 1.39 -10.69
N GLY A 44 7.12 2.16 -9.90
CA GLY A 44 7.57 3.46 -9.40
C GLY A 44 7.62 4.54 -10.48
N ASP A 45 6.78 4.46 -11.51
CA ASP A 45 6.72 5.44 -12.59
C ASP A 45 6.01 6.72 -12.10
N VAL A 46 6.78 7.56 -11.45
CA VAL A 46 6.30 8.80 -10.83
C VAL A 46 5.65 9.73 -11.87
N ALA A 47 6.17 9.78 -13.10
CA ALA A 47 5.63 10.67 -14.12
C ALA A 47 4.19 10.27 -14.52
N ILE A 48 3.90 8.97 -14.56
CA ILE A 48 2.55 8.47 -14.82
C ILE A 48 1.67 8.69 -13.59
N ILE A 49 2.16 8.38 -12.39
CA ILE A 49 1.43 8.60 -11.13
C ILE A 49 1.02 10.08 -11.01
N ASP A 50 1.93 11.02 -11.28
CA ASP A 50 1.63 12.45 -11.23
C ASP A 50 0.56 12.85 -12.25
N THR A 51 0.56 12.23 -13.45
CA THR A 51 -0.49 12.47 -14.44
C THR A 51 -1.88 12.08 -13.91
N PHE A 52 -1.99 10.94 -13.19
CA PHE A 52 -3.23 10.53 -12.54
C PHE A 52 -3.62 11.48 -11.41
N ILE A 53 -2.67 11.91 -10.57
CA ILE A 53 -2.88 12.88 -9.50
C ILE A 53 -3.40 14.21 -10.06
N GLU A 54 -2.73 14.78 -11.06
CA GLU A 54 -3.08 16.04 -11.71
C GLU A 54 -4.46 16.00 -12.38
N SER A 55 -4.88 14.83 -12.86
CA SER A 55 -6.22 14.63 -13.45
C SER A 55 -7.35 14.48 -12.41
N GLY A 56 -7.05 14.50 -11.12
CA GLY A 56 -8.02 14.28 -10.06
C GLY A 56 -8.49 12.83 -9.92
N TYR A 57 -7.68 11.87 -10.36
CA TYR A 57 -8.02 10.45 -10.26
C TYR A 57 -8.16 10.00 -8.81
N THR A 58 -9.12 9.11 -8.53
CA THR A 58 -9.32 8.56 -7.19
C THR A 58 -8.14 7.65 -6.80
N LEU A 59 -7.30 8.10 -5.86
CA LEU A 59 -6.02 7.45 -5.53
C LEU A 59 -6.20 6.10 -4.80
N ASP A 60 -7.28 5.96 -4.03
CA ASP A 60 -7.53 4.80 -3.15
C ASP A 60 -8.40 3.72 -3.78
N ILE A 61 -8.59 3.75 -5.11
CA ILE A 61 -9.23 2.63 -5.79
C ILE A 61 -8.44 1.35 -5.56
N GLN A 62 -9.15 0.23 -5.53
CA GLN A 62 -8.55 -1.07 -5.23
C GLN A 62 -8.68 -2.03 -6.42
N ASP A 63 -7.64 -2.81 -6.65
CA ASP A 63 -7.65 -3.91 -7.60
C ASP A 63 -8.49 -5.10 -7.09
N SER A 64 -8.56 -6.17 -7.87
CA SER A 64 -9.28 -7.40 -7.52
C SER A 64 -8.79 -8.07 -6.24
N LYS A 65 -7.60 -7.73 -5.73
CA LYS A 65 -7.02 -8.22 -4.46
C LYS A 65 -7.16 -7.20 -3.33
N GLY A 66 -7.72 -6.04 -3.59
CA GLY A 66 -7.85 -4.93 -2.65
C GLY A 66 -6.59 -4.06 -2.55
N TYR A 67 -5.64 -4.20 -3.45
CA TYR A 67 -4.45 -3.35 -3.43
C TYR A 67 -4.74 -1.96 -3.99
N THR A 68 -4.35 -0.93 -3.26
CA THR A 68 -4.25 0.44 -3.76
C THR A 68 -2.90 0.67 -4.43
N ALA A 69 -2.76 1.75 -5.20
CA ALA A 69 -1.47 2.16 -5.75
C ALA A 69 -0.40 2.34 -4.65
N LEU A 70 -0.80 2.89 -3.48
CA LEU A 70 0.11 3.05 -2.34
C LEU A 70 0.59 1.71 -1.77
N ILE A 71 -0.31 0.72 -1.63
CA ILE A 71 0.06 -0.64 -1.21
C ILE A 71 1.03 -1.27 -2.21
N LEU A 72 0.75 -1.13 -3.51
CA LEU A 72 1.59 -1.68 -4.57
C LEU A 72 2.97 -1.02 -4.62
N ALA A 73 3.05 0.30 -4.53
CA ALA A 73 4.30 1.04 -4.49
C ALA A 73 5.14 0.65 -3.26
N ALA A 74 4.51 0.56 -2.08
CA ALA A 74 5.17 0.18 -0.84
C ALA A 74 5.72 -1.26 -0.88
N TYR A 75 4.92 -2.21 -1.37
CA TYR A 75 5.29 -3.62 -1.48
C TYR A 75 6.41 -3.87 -2.50
N ASN A 76 6.50 -3.03 -3.55
CA ASN A 76 7.51 -3.16 -4.61
C ASN A 76 8.73 -2.25 -4.41
N GLY A 77 8.87 -1.61 -3.24
CA GLY A 77 10.06 -0.85 -2.89
C GLY A 77 10.24 0.42 -3.71
N GLN A 78 9.15 1.18 -3.94
CA GLN A 78 9.13 2.39 -4.76
C GLN A 78 8.97 3.65 -3.88
N PRO A 79 10.03 4.12 -3.18
CA PRO A 79 9.90 5.18 -2.19
C PRO A 79 9.44 6.52 -2.77
N GLU A 80 9.85 6.87 -3.97
CA GLU A 80 9.45 8.11 -4.64
C GLU A 80 7.95 8.08 -4.98
N ALA A 81 7.44 6.96 -5.49
CA ALA A 81 6.01 6.78 -5.77
C ALA A 81 5.18 6.84 -4.48
N VAL A 82 5.65 6.21 -3.39
CA VAL A 82 5.01 6.30 -2.07
C VAL A 82 4.92 7.76 -1.60
N GLU A 83 6.00 8.52 -1.75
CA GLU A 83 6.03 9.92 -1.32
C GLU A 83 5.06 10.79 -2.13
N HIS A 84 5.01 10.62 -3.46
CA HIS A 84 4.10 11.36 -4.34
C HIS A 84 2.63 11.05 -4.02
N LEU A 85 2.29 9.76 -3.87
CA LEU A 85 0.94 9.33 -3.51
C LEU A 85 0.51 9.87 -2.14
N LEU A 86 1.38 9.81 -1.12
CA LEU A 86 1.07 10.33 0.21
C LEU A 86 0.90 11.85 0.20
N LYS A 87 1.74 12.60 -0.51
CA LYS A 87 1.60 14.05 -0.67
C LYS A 87 0.32 14.45 -1.38
N ALA A 88 -0.13 13.62 -2.31
CA ALA A 88 -1.40 13.81 -3.02
C ALA A 88 -2.64 13.41 -2.21
N GLY A 89 -2.46 12.87 -0.99
CA GLY A 89 -3.55 12.53 -0.09
C GLY A 89 -4.04 11.08 -0.18
N ALA A 90 -3.25 10.16 -0.77
CA ALA A 90 -3.56 8.74 -0.72
C ALA A 90 -3.64 8.26 0.74
N ASN A 91 -4.67 7.48 1.07
CA ASN A 91 -4.94 7.01 2.42
C ASN A 91 -4.05 5.80 2.76
N ALA A 92 -3.06 6.01 3.63
CA ALA A 92 -2.13 4.97 4.07
C ALA A 92 -2.78 3.86 4.92
N CYS A 93 -3.99 4.09 5.46
CA CYS A 93 -4.67 3.15 6.34
C CYS A 93 -5.58 2.15 5.60
N VAL A 94 -5.70 2.26 4.27
CA VAL A 94 -6.47 1.32 3.46
C VAL A 94 -5.86 -0.09 3.57
N GLN A 95 -6.74 -1.08 3.70
CA GLN A 95 -6.38 -2.49 3.80
C GLN A 95 -6.71 -3.23 2.51
N ASP A 96 -5.85 -4.17 2.13
CA ASP A 96 -6.16 -5.14 1.07
C ASP A 96 -7.25 -6.14 1.51
N LYS A 97 -7.66 -7.06 0.64
CA LYS A 97 -8.68 -8.10 0.98
C LYS A 97 -8.25 -9.06 2.09
N ARG A 98 -6.97 -9.11 2.45
CA ARG A 98 -6.46 -9.87 3.60
C ARG A 98 -6.35 -9.01 4.86
N GLY A 99 -6.69 -7.73 4.78
CA GLY A 99 -6.57 -6.77 5.85
C GLY A 99 -5.17 -6.18 6.02
N ASN A 100 -4.23 -6.42 5.10
CA ASN A 100 -2.89 -5.86 5.21
C ASN A 100 -2.87 -4.40 4.74
N THR A 101 -2.11 -3.57 5.45
CA THR A 101 -1.82 -2.18 5.08
C THR A 101 -0.54 -2.06 4.24
N ALA A 102 -0.33 -0.90 3.64
CA ALA A 102 0.93 -0.57 2.97
C ALA A 102 2.14 -0.73 3.92
N LEU A 103 2.00 -0.33 5.19
CA LEU A 103 3.05 -0.49 6.22
C LEU A 103 3.42 -1.96 6.46
N MET A 104 2.43 -2.85 6.62
CA MET A 104 2.66 -4.29 6.78
C MET A 104 3.40 -4.85 5.56
N GLY A 105 3.01 -4.44 4.36
CA GLY A 105 3.65 -4.83 3.11
C GLY A 105 5.11 -4.38 3.02
N ALA A 106 5.40 -3.13 3.36
CA ALA A 106 6.77 -2.59 3.39
C ALA A 106 7.66 -3.34 4.40
N ILE A 107 7.17 -3.61 5.61
CA ILE A 107 7.92 -4.36 6.62
C ILE A 107 8.18 -5.80 6.16
N PHE A 108 7.18 -6.46 5.59
CA PHE A 108 7.32 -7.81 5.04
C PHE A 108 8.42 -7.88 3.98
N LYS A 109 8.49 -6.90 3.09
CA LYS A 109 9.49 -6.82 2.02
C LYS A 109 10.85 -6.31 2.49
N GLY A 110 10.93 -5.75 3.69
CA GLY A 110 12.16 -5.16 4.24
C GLY A 110 12.45 -3.75 3.73
N GLU A 111 11.45 -3.06 3.20
CA GLU A 111 11.53 -1.69 2.68
C GLU A 111 11.49 -0.68 3.83
N LEU A 112 12.59 -0.61 4.61
CA LEU A 112 12.63 0.14 5.86
C LEU A 112 12.39 1.64 5.67
N LYS A 113 12.95 2.24 4.63
CA LYS A 113 12.73 3.68 4.31
C LYS A 113 11.24 3.96 4.09
N ILE A 114 10.56 3.09 3.34
CA ILE A 114 9.12 3.19 3.09
C ILE A 114 8.33 2.95 4.38
N ALA A 115 8.71 1.94 5.17
CA ALA A 115 8.05 1.66 6.44
C ALA A 115 8.12 2.87 7.39
N HIS A 116 9.28 3.51 7.55
CA HIS A 116 9.41 4.73 8.37
C HIS A 116 8.54 5.88 7.82
N ARG A 117 8.46 6.04 6.51
CA ARG A 117 7.60 7.07 5.89
C ARG A 117 6.12 6.82 6.16
N LEU A 118 5.66 5.56 6.03
CA LEU A 118 4.28 5.16 6.30
C LEU A 118 3.95 5.25 7.79
N MET A 119 4.89 4.93 8.67
CA MET A 119 4.73 5.14 10.11
C MET A 119 4.52 6.61 10.48
N ALA A 120 5.00 7.56 9.69
CA ALA A 120 4.79 8.99 9.94
C ALA A 120 3.36 9.46 9.63
N THR A 121 2.49 8.60 9.11
CA THR A 121 1.06 8.90 8.90
C THR A 121 0.23 8.66 10.17
N ASP A 122 -1.01 9.18 10.19
CA ASP A 122 -1.90 9.12 11.36
C ASP A 122 -2.71 7.82 11.44
N CYS A 123 -2.22 6.71 10.82
CA CYS A 123 -2.89 5.42 10.93
C CYS A 123 -2.75 4.81 12.33
N ASN A 124 -3.76 4.06 12.73
CA ASN A 124 -3.71 3.29 13.98
C ASN A 124 -2.54 2.29 13.94
N PRO A 125 -1.54 2.38 14.84
CA PRO A 125 -0.40 1.47 14.86
C PRO A 125 -0.79 0.00 15.12
N ASP A 126 -1.95 -0.22 15.77
CA ASP A 126 -2.48 -1.55 16.09
C ASP A 126 -3.53 -2.04 15.11
N GLN A 127 -3.60 -1.46 13.91
CA GLN A 127 -4.46 -1.96 12.86
C GLN A 127 -4.13 -3.43 12.54
N ARG A 128 -5.18 -4.29 12.50
CA ARG A 128 -5.04 -5.74 12.37
C ARG A 128 -5.43 -6.22 10.99
N ASN A 129 -4.69 -7.18 10.46
CA ASN A 129 -5.11 -7.91 9.26
C ASN A 129 -6.11 -9.04 9.58
N GLY A 130 -6.54 -9.79 8.57
CA GLY A 130 -7.49 -10.89 8.72
C GLY A 130 -7.03 -12.04 9.63
N ALA A 131 -5.72 -12.16 9.90
CA ALA A 131 -5.15 -13.10 10.87
C ALA A 131 -4.95 -12.48 12.26
N GLY A 132 -5.42 -11.23 12.48
CA GLY A 132 -5.22 -10.49 13.72
C GLY A 132 -3.82 -9.90 13.90
N GLN A 133 -2.98 -9.96 12.86
CA GLN A 133 -1.59 -9.51 12.94
C GLN A 133 -1.50 -8.00 12.77
N THR A 134 -0.58 -7.37 13.52
CA THR A 134 -0.23 -5.94 13.43
C THR A 134 1.09 -5.72 12.71
N ALA A 135 1.38 -4.46 12.34
CA ALA A 135 2.68 -4.08 11.79
C ALA A 135 3.84 -4.42 12.74
N ALA A 136 3.65 -4.26 14.07
CA ALA A 136 4.63 -4.63 15.08
C ALA A 136 4.95 -6.14 15.07
N MET A 137 3.96 -7.00 14.83
CA MET A 137 4.19 -8.44 14.72
C MET A 137 5.04 -8.80 13.50
N TYR A 138 4.83 -8.15 12.36
CA TYR A 138 5.73 -8.29 11.20
C TYR A 138 7.15 -7.83 11.53
N ALA A 139 7.32 -6.69 12.21
CA ALA A 139 8.62 -6.20 12.62
C ALA A 139 9.33 -7.20 13.57
N GLY A 140 8.59 -7.77 14.55
CA GLY A 140 9.10 -8.80 15.44
C GLY A 140 9.50 -10.07 14.70
N LEU A 141 8.64 -10.59 13.82
CA LEU A 141 8.87 -11.81 13.05
C LEU A 141 10.15 -11.73 12.18
N PHE A 142 10.37 -10.57 11.55
CA PHE A 142 11.55 -10.34 10.71
C PHE A 142 12.73 -9.73 11.47
N LYS A 143 12.67 -9.68 12.81
CA LYS A 143 13.72 -9.15 13.70
C LYS A 143 14.18 -7.74 13.34
N ARG A 144 13.24 -6.88 12.92
CA ARG A 144 13.46 -5.47 12.62
C ARG A 144 13.35 -4.65 13.92
N VAL A 145 14.34 -4.82 14.81
CA VAL A 145 14.30 -4.32 16.20
C VAL A 145 14.13 -2.80 16.26
N GLU A 146 14.82 -2.05 15.42
CA GLU A 146 14.69 -0.59 15.35
C GLU A 146 13.27 -0.17 15.00
N LEU A 147 12.71 -0.76 13.96
CA LEU A 147 11.35 -0.49 13.52
C LEU A 147 10.31 -0.91 14.59
N LEU A 148 10.55 -2.01 15.29
CA LEU A 148 9.70 -2.45 16.41
C LEU A 148 9.70 -1.43 17.54
N ASN A 149 10.88 -0.88 17.89
CA ASN A 149 11.00 0.18 18.88
C ASN A 149 10.29 1.47 18.44
N ASP A 150 10.37 1.80 17.15
CA ASP A 150 9.68 2.98 16.60
C ASP A 150 8.17 2.83 16.65
N LEU A 151 7.64 1.65 16.31
CA LEU A 151 6.22 1.32 16.44
C LEU A 151 5.76 1.40 17.89
N SER A 152 6.55 0.87 18.83
CA SER A 152 6.28 0.98 20.26
C SER A 152 6.21 2.44 20.72
N ARG A 153 7.13 3.30 20.28
CA ARG A 153 7.10 4.74 20.57
C ARG A 153 5.88 5.46 20.00
N LYS A 154 5.32 4.94 18.92
CA LYS A 154 4.05 5.40 18.34
C LYS A 154 2.81 4.84 19.04
N GLY A 155 2.98 4.05 20.07
CA GLY A 155 1.89 3.51 20.88
C GLY A 155 1.40 2.14 20.45
N ALA A 156 2.13 1.40 19.59
CA ALA A 156 1.79 0.03 19.24
C ALA A 156 1.86 -0.89 20.48
N ASP A 157 0.82 -1.69 20.69
CA ASP A 157 0.79 -2.72 21.72
C ASP A 157 1.58 -3.96 21.28
N LEU A 158 2.81 -4.10 21.79
CA LEU A 158 3.68 -5.23 21.47
C LEU A 158 3.21 -6.56 22.08
N ASN A 159 2.28 -6.54 23.02
CA ASN A 159 1.72 -7.73 23.68
C ASN A 159 0.39 -8.17 23.08
N ALA A 160 -0.22 -7.36 22.20
CA ALA A 160 -1.41 -7.75 21.48
C ALA A 160 -1.18 -9.09 20.76
N GLU A 161 -2.14 -10.02 20.86
CA GLU A 161 -2.01 -11.36 20.25
C GLU A 161 -2.81 -11.46 18.94
N ASP A 162 -2.23 -12.17 17.95
CA ASP A 162 -2.91 -12.58 16.73
C ASP A 162 -3.84 -13.80 16.99
N THR A 163 -4.49 -14.32 15.95
CA THR A 163 -5.41 -15.47 16.07
C THR A 163 -4.73 -16.76 16.48
N ALA A 164 -3.40 -16.86 16.38
CA ALA A 164 -2.59 -18.00 16.83
C ALA A 164 -1.97 -17.79 18.24
N GLY A 165 -2.17 -16.62 18.85
CA GLY A 165 -1.59 -16.24 20.13
C GLY A 165 -0.14 -15.76 20.03
N ASN A 166 0.31 -15.31 18.84
CA ASN A 166 1.60 -14.65 18.70
C ASN A 166 1.49 -13.16 19.03
N SER A 167 2.51 -12.60 19.68
CA SER A 167 2.66 -11.18 19.88
C SER A 167 4.00 -10.69 19.33
N ALA A 168 4.12 -9.39 19.07
CA ALA A 168 5.37 -8.82 18.58
C ALA A 168 6.54 -9.08 19.55
N ALA A 169 6.27 -8.99 20.87
CA ALA A 169 7.24 -9.26 21.92
C ALA A 169 7.75 -10.70 21.93
N ARG A 170 6.92 -11.69 21.58
CA ARG A 170 7.34 -13.09 21.45
C ARG A 170 8.05 -13.35 20.13
N LEU A 171 7.51 -12.84 19.03
CA LEU A 171 8.06 -13.06 17.70
C LEU A 171 9.49 -12.53 17.55
N VAL A 172 9.83 -11.40 18.15
CA VAL A 172 11.21 -10.86 18.10
C VAL A 172 12.22 -11.78 18.78
N ASN A 173 11.76 -12.56 19.78
CA ASN A 173 12.56 -13.57 20.48
C ASN A 173 12.59 -14.93 19.75
N GLY A 174 11.88 -15.07 18.65
CA GLY A 174 11.78 -16.32 17.89
C GLY A 174 10.71 -17.31 18.41
N GLU A 175 9.86 -16.87 19.33
CA GLU A 175 8.77 -17.67 19.88
C GLU A 175 7.56 -17.61 18.94
N ILE A 176 7.42 -18.61 18.06
CA ILE A 176 6.34 -18.67 17.08
C ILE A 176 5.35 -19.77 17.45
N ARG A 177 4.06 -19.43 17.53
CA ARG A 177 2.96 -20.38 17.65
C ARG A 177 2.33 -20.61 16.29
N MET A 178 2.16 -21.85 15.92
CA MET A 178 1.44 -22.24 14.69
C MET A 178 -0.05 -22.29 14.97
N PRO A 179 -0.90 -21.88 14.00
CA PRO A 179 -2.35 -22.07 14.13
C PRO A 179 -2.68 -23.53 14.38
N VAL A 180 -3.53 -23.81 15.37
CA VAL A 180 -4.04 -25.19 15.59
C VAL A 180 -4.97 -25.50 14.42
N ALA A 181 -4.63 -26.54 13.65
CA ALA A 181 -5.52 -27.05 12.61
C ALA A 181 -6.85 -27.51 13.26
N ARG A 182 -7.95 -26.89 12.85
CA ARG A 182 -9.30 -27.31 13.20
C ARG A 182 -9.84 -28.28 12.18
#